data_2506f15518ddf4ccf74500075e13d4dd
#
_entry.id   2506f15518ddf4ccf74500075e13d4dd
#
_cell.length_a   1.000
_cell.length_b   1.000
_cell.length_c   1.000
_cell.angle_alpha   90.00
_cell.angle_beta   90.00
_cell.angle_gamma   90.00
#
_symmetry.space_group_name_H-M   'P 1'
#
loop_
_entity.id
_entity.type
_entity.pdbx_description
1 polymer ?
#
loop_
_entity_poly.entity_id
_entity_poly.type
_entity_poly.pdbx_seq_one_letter_code
_entity_poly.pdbx_strand_id
1 'polypeptide(L)'
;GVMKTGAATGAGLAIPTVFSGAVWADAHTGFTNAPQGDTVTLGFNVPQTGPYADEGADELRAFQLAVEHLNGEGDGGMMQTFSSKVLDGTGIMGKKVEFVTGDTQTKSDAARASAKSMIEKDGAIMISGGSSSGVAVAVQGLCQDAGVIFMAGLTHSNDTTGKDKKANGFRHFFNAYMSAAALAPVLEQLYGADRKAYHLTADYTWGWTQQESIAAATEALGWETVNDVRTPLAATDFSSYIAPVLNSGADVLILNHYGGNMVNSLTNAVQFGLRQAQANGKQFEIVVPLYSELMAQGAGENIAGIVGSQNWDWKLENEKGARYTGTNAFVKSFGEKYGFPPSQAAQTCYAQTMLYADAVTRAGSFNPCAVVEALEDYEFDGLGNGPTLYRAGDHQCFKDVVVVRGKENPENEFDLVEIVEVTPAEQVTYPVDHPMFAGGELGECNPGA
;
A
#
# COMPACT_ATOMS: atom_id res chain seq x y z
N GLY A 1 -13.60 -19.22 77.33
CA GLY A 1 -13.58 -18.17 76.37
C GLY A 1 -13.52 -18.76 74.96
N VAL A 2 -14.64 -18.75 74.26
CA VAL A 2 -14.76 -19.28 72.93
C VAL A 2 -14.51 -18.14 71.96
N MET A 3 -13.46 -18.21 71.16
CA MET A 3 -13.24 -17.32 69.99
C MET A 3 -13.98 -17.84 68.82
N LYS A 4 -14.90 -17.04 68.25
CA LYS A 4 -15.54 -17.28 66.95
C LYS A 4 -14.65 -16.71 65.88
N THR A 5 -14.19 -17.57 64.95
CA THR A 5 -13.54 -17.20 63.72
C THR A 5 -14.61 -16.78 62.71
N GLY A 6 -14.60 -15.50 62.31
CA GLY A 6 -15.41 -15.00 61.24
C GLY A 6 -14.73 -15.27 59.89
N ALA A 7 -15.39 -16.02 59.01
CA ALA A 7 -15.01 -16.18 57.62
C ALA A 7 -15.40 -14.92 56.85
N ALA A 8 -14.42 -14.20 56.31
CA ALA A 8 -14.65 -13.14 55.35
C ALA A 8 -14.84 -13.75 53.97
N THR A 9 -16.08 -13.76 53.51
CA THR A 9 -16.41 -14.04 52.10
C THR A 9 -15.98 -12.82 51.28
N GLY A 10 -14.88 -12.95 50.58
CA GLY A 10 -14.51 -12.02 49.54
C GLY A 10 -15.49 -12.09 48.38
N ALA A 11 -16.36 -11.10 48.28
CA ALA A 11 -17.13 -10.88 47.07
C ALA A 11 -16.16 -10.36 46.01
N GLY A 12 -15.72 -11.24 45.13
CA GLY A 12 -15.06 -10.85 43.90
C GLY A 12 -16.04 -10.02 43.06
N LEU A 13 -15.76 -8.73 42.99
CA LEU A 13 -16.38 -7.88 41.95
C LEU A 13 -15.90 -8.39 40.60
N ALA A 14 -16.73 -9.22 39.97
CA ALA A 14 -16.64 -9.43 38.52
C ALA A 14 -16.93 -8.08 37.88
N ILE A 15 -15.89 -7.43 37.41
CA ILE A 15 -16.03 -6.29 36.51
C ILE A 15 -16.70 -6.91 35.26
N PRO A 16 -17.93 -6.51 34.88
CA PRO A 16 -18.46 -6.94 33.63
C PRO A 16 -17.54 -6.30 32.56
N THR A 17 -16.78 -7.12 31.86
CA THR A 17 -16.25 -6.75 30.56
C THR A 17 -17.49 -6.46 29.71
N VAL A 18 -17.89 -5.22 29.66
CA VAL A 18 -18.91 -4.73 28.74
C VAL A 18 -18.29 -4.91 27.37
N PHE A 19 -18.71 -5.93 26.69
CA PHE A 19 -18.39 -6.15 25.31
C PHE A 19 -18.93 -4.95 24.53
N SER A 20 -18.05 -4.08 24.06
CA SER A 20 -18.37 -3.09 23.04
C SER A 20 -19.04 -3.77 21.84
N GLY A 21 -18.72 -5.02 21.55
CA GLY A 21 -19.40 -5.85 20.54
C GLY A 21 -20.92 -6.01 20.72
N ALA A 22 -21.47 -5.89 21.92
CA ALA A 22 -22.91 -5.98 22.11
C ALA A 22 -23.66 -4.76 21.57
N VAL A 23 -23.04 -3.59 21.58
CA VAL A 23 -23.64 -2.35 21.06
C VAL A 23 -23.72 -2.40 19.53
N TRP A 24 -22.73 -3.03 18.88
CA TRP A 24 -22.67 -3.14 17.44
C TRP A 24 -23.48 -4.32 16.90
N ALA A 25 -23.65 -5.39 17.68
CA ALA A 25 -24.44 -6.57 17.29
C ALA A 25 -25.91 -6.24 17.04
N ASP A 26 -26.48 -5.32 17.79
CA ASP A 26 -27.87 -4.86 17.62
C ASP A 26 -28.03 -3.83 16.47
N ALA A 27 -26.92 -3.31 15.91
CA ALA A 27 -26.91 -2.31 14.84
C ALA A 27 -26.75 -2.93 13.43
N HIS A 28 -27.03 -4.21 13.24
CA HIS A 28 -26.86 -4.91 11.96
C HIS A 28 -27.75 -4.37 10.82
N THR A 29 -28.66 -3.46 11.08
CA THR A 29 -29.59 -2.87 10.10
C THR A 29 -29.46 -1.36 9.96
N GLY A 30 -28.53 -0.71 10.67
CA GLY A 30 -28.41 0.74 10.77
C GLY A 30 -27.19 1.31 10.08
N PHE A 31 -26.67 0.69 9.01
CA PHE A 31 -25.51 1.17 8.27
C PHE A 31 -25.66 0.92 6.76
N THR A 32 -24.89 1.66 5.97
CA THR A 32 -24.95 1.58 4.50
C THR A 32 -24.66 0.18 4.00
N ASN A 33 -25.55 -0.34 3.15
CA ASN A 33 -25.43 -1.65 2.49
C ASN A 33 -25.31 -2.84 3.45
N ALA A 34 -25.91 -2.76 4.64
CA ALA A 34 -25.94 -3.88 5.57
C ALA A 34 -26.41 -5.16 4.87
N PRO A 35 -25.65 -6.26 4.90
CA PRO A 35 -25.99 -7.48 4.16
C PRO A 35 -27.32 -8.07 4.63
N GLN A 36 -28.24 -8.32 3.70
CA GLN A 36 -29.60 -8.78 4.01
C GLN A 36 -29.81 -10.29 3.73
N GLY A 37 -28.91 -10.94 3.01
CA GLY A 37 -29.02 -12.34 2.62
C GLY A 37 -27.76 -13.13 2.91
N ASP A 38 -27.54 -14.12 2.08
CA ASP A 38 -26.43 -15.08 2.21
C ASP A 38 -25.15 -14.61 1.49
N THR A 39 -25.16 -13.42 0.91
CA THR A 39 -24.03 -12.84 0.17
C THR A 39 -23.63 -11.48 0.74
N VAL A 40 -22.38 -11.10 0.49
CA VAL A 40 -21.83 -9.77 0.73
C VAL A 40 -21.05 -9.33 -0.49
N THR A 41 -21.23 -8.08 -0.93
CA THR A 41 -20.58 -7.54 -2.11
C THR A 41 -19.44 -6.60 -1.72
N LEU A 42 -18.24 -6.85 -2.27
CA LEU A 42 -17.08 -5.96 -2.20
C LEU A 42 -16.90 -5.21 -3.53
N GLY A 43 -16.41 -3.99 -3.49
CA GLY A 43 -16.12 -3.20 -4.68
C GLY A 43 -14.62 -3.06 -4.91
N PHE A 44 -14.13 -3.44 -6.08
CA PHE A 44 -12.72 -3.32 -6.45
C PHE A 44 -12.56 -2.29 -7.57
N ASN A 45 -12.03 -1.13 -7.20
CA ASN A 45 -11.92 0.04 -8.06
C ASN A 45 -10.47 0.27 -8.43
N VAL A 46 -10.07 -0.24 -9.58
CA VAL A 46 -8.67 -0.29 -10.04
C VAL A 46 -8.51 0.39 -11.40
N PRO A 47 -7.32 0.88 -11.75
CA PRO A 47 -7.06 1.38 -13.09
C PRO A 47 -6.95 0.18 -14.06
N GLN A 48 -7.94 0.04 -14.94
CA GLN A 48 -7.91 -0.94 -16.01
C GLN A 48 -7.40 -0.31 -17.33
N THR A 49 -7.37 1.00 -17.37
CA THR A 49 -6.80 1.83 -18.45
C THR A 49 -5.97 2.97 -17.86
N GLY A 50 -5.13 3.62 -18.68
CA GLY A 50 -4.27 4.73 -18.25
C GLY A 50 -2.86 4.31 -17.81
N PRO A 51 -2.08 5.23 -17.23
CA PRO A 51 -0.65 5.01 -16.96
C PRO A 51 -0.36 3.92 -15.91
N TYR A 52 -1.34 3.53 -15.10
CA TYR A 52 -1.19 2.50 -14.06
C TYR A 52 -1.98 1.22 -14.37
N ALA A 53 -2.35 0.99 -15.64
CA ALA A 53 -3.18 -0.14 -16.03
C ALA A 53 -2.54 -1.51 -15.72
N ASP A 54 -1.24 -1.66 -15.85
CA ASP A 54 -0.54 -2.93 -15.53
C ASP A 54 -0.63 -3.24 -14.03
N GLU A 55 -0.46 -2.24 -13.19
CA GLU A 55 -0.61 -2.36 -11.73
C GLU A 55 -2.06 -2.72 -11.38
N GLY A 56 -3.03 -2.03 -11.98
CA GLY A 56 -4.46 -2.30 -11.75
C GLY A 56 -4.89 -3.69 -12.19
N ALA A 57 -4.34 -4.22 -13.27
CA ALA A 57 -4.60 -5.59 -13.71
C ALA A 57 -4.10 -6.61 -12.68
N ASP A 58 -2.93 -6.38 -12.09
CA ASP A 58 -2.37 -7.28 -11.08
C ASP A 58 -3.10 -7.17 -9.73
N GLU A 59 -3.52 -5.96 -9.36
CA GLU A 59 -4.42 -5.74 -8.21
C GLU A 59 -5.71 -6.56 -8.37
N LEU A 60 -6.35 -6.49 -9.54
CA LEU A 60 -7.61 -7.19 -9.79
C LEU A 60 -7.46 -8.72 -9.71
N ARG A 61 -6.35 -9.27 -10.23
CA ARG A 61 -6.03 -10.70 -10.06
C ARG A 61 -5.97 -11.11 -8.60
N ALA A 62 -5.32 -10.29 -7.77
CA ALA A 62 -5.18 -10.55 -6.35
C ALA A 62 -6.51 -10.43 -5.59
N PHE A 63 -7.35 -9.48 -5.94
CA PHE A 63 -8.70 -9.36 -5.39
C PHE A 63 -9.56 -10.59 -5.71
N GLN A 64 -9.53 -11.05 -6.96
CA GLN A 64 -10.24 -12.26 -7.37
C GLN A 64 -9.75 -13.47 -6.60
N LEU A 65 -8.43 -13.63 -6.45
CA LEU A 65 -7.83 -14.73 -5.68
C LEU A 65 -8.24 -14.66 -4.21
N ALA A 66 -8.25 -13.47 -3.61
CA ALA A 66 -8.69 -13.28 -2.23
C ALA A 66 -10.15 -13.70 -2.03
N VAL A 67 -11.03 -13.32 -2.94
CA VAL A 67 -12.45 -13.72 -2.89
C VAL A 67 -12.60 -15.24 -3.01
N GLU A 68 -11.88 -15.90 -3.90
CA GLU A 68 -11.89 -17.36 -4.03
C GLU A 68 -11.45 -18.03 -2.72
N HIS A 69 -10.35 -17.59 -2.12
CA HIS A 69 -9.86 -18.14 -0.87
C HIS A 69 -10.84 -17.91 0.29
N LEU A 70 -11.44 -16.72 0.39
CA LEU A 70 -12.46 -16.42 1.40
C LEU A 70 -13.68 -17.35 1.27
N ASN A 71 -14.06 -17.72 0.05
CA ASN A 71 -15.17 -18.61 -0.24
C ASN A 71 -14.82 -20.11 -0.15
N GLY A 72 -13.58 -20.46 0.23
CA GLY A 72 -13.14 -21.84 0.35
C GLY A 72 -12.76 -22.50 -0.96
N GLU A 73 -12.51 -21.70 -2.00
CA GLU A 73 -12.00 -22.16 -3.28
C GLU A 73 -10.46 -22.13 -3.29
N GLY A 74 -9.82 -22.98 -4.11
CA GLY A 74 -8.38 -23.05 -4.20
C GLY A 74 -7.70 -23.65 -2.95
N ASP A 75 -6.42 -23.28 -2.75
CA ASP A 75 -5.58 -23.82 -1.66
C ASP A 75 -5.58 -22.96 -0.38
N GLY A 76 -6.31 -21.86 -0.36
CA GLY A 76 -6.38 -20.95 0.77
C GLY A 76 -5.21 -19.97 0.89
N GLY A 77 -4.13 -20.16 0.15
CA GLY A 77 -3.00 -19.23 0.08
C GLY A 77 -2.48 -18.73 1.42
N MET A 78 -2.26 -17.41 1.53
CA MET A 78 -1.81 -16.76 2.78
C MET A 78 -2.83 -16.87 3.92
N MET A 79 -4.09 -17.14 3.64
CA MET A 79 -5.11 -17.32 4.67
C MET A 79 -4.73 -18.43 5.66
N GLN A 80 -4.02 -19.46 5.22
CA GLN A 80 -3.55 -20.56 6.07
C GLN A 80 -2.43 -20.14 7.04
N THR A 81 -1.73 -19.06 6.73
CA THR A 81 -0.62 -18.54 7.55
C THR A 81 -1.00 -17.32 8.38
N PHE A 82 -2.19 -16.77 8.13
CA PHE A 82 -2.67 -15.59 8.85
C PHE A 82 -2.81 -15.87 10.36
N SER A 83 -2.23 -15.00 11.18
CA SER A 83 -2.07 -15.25 12.60
C SER A 83 -3.38 -15.28 13.39
N SER A 84 -4.40 -14.54 12.98
CA SER A 84 -5.68 -14.50 13.68
C SER A 84 -6.47 -15.79 13.54
N LYS A 85 -6.36 -16.44 12.39
CA LYS A 85 -7.00 -17.75 12.08
C LYS A 85 -8.51 -17.82 12.29
N VAL A 86 -9.19 -16.67 12.17
CA VAL A 86 -10.65 -16.62 12.28
C VAL A 86 -11.35 -16.86 10.94
N LEU A 87 -10.61 -16.77 9.84
CA LEU A 87 -11.12 -17.06 8.51
C LEU A 87 -11.00 -18.56 8.22
N ASP A 88 -12.08 -19.17 7.77
CA ASP A 88 -12.20 -20.62 7.61
C ASP A 88 -12.61 -21.07 6.20
N GLY A 89 -12.70 -20.13 5.25
CA GLY A 89 -13.12 -20.43 3.88
C GLY A 89 -14.63 -20.55 3.69
N THR A 90 -15.45 -20.09 4.63
CA THR A 90 -16.91 -20.06 4.52
C THR A 90 -17.46 -18.67 4.15
N GLY A 91 -16.68 -17.87 3.46
CA GLY A 91 -16.98 -16.47 3.18
C GLY A 91 -16.60 -15.56 4.33
N ILE A 92 -17.32 -14.47 4.52
CA ILE A 92 -17.17 -13.56 5.65
C ILE A 92 -18.40 -13.71 6.55
N MET A 93 -18.19 -14.16 7.78
CA MET A 93 -19.29 -14.47 8.71
C MET A 93 -20.36 -15.39 8.10
N GLY A 94 -19.93 -16.41 7.36
CA GLY A 94 -20.82 -17.37 6.69
C GLY A 94 -21.53 -16.85 5.45
N LYS A 95 -21.27 -15.61 5.03
CA LYS A 95 -21.83 -15.04 3.81
C LYS A 95 -20.85 -15.21 2.66
N LYS A 96 -21.36 -15.71 1.52
CA LYS A 96 -20.57 -15.81 0.29
C LYS A 96 -20.11 -14.41 -0.15
N VAL A 97 -18.83 -14.26 -0.44
CA VAL A 97 -18.27 -13.01 -0.95
C VAL A 97 -18.48 -12.94 -2.45
N GLU A 98 -19.11 -11.88 -2.89
CA GLU A 98 -19.22 -11.46 -4.29
C GLU A 98 -18.49 -10.12 -4.47
N PHE A 99 -18.18 -9.76 -5.70
CA PHE A 99 -17.51 -8.48 -5.98
C PHE A 99 -17.98 -7.87 -7.28
N VAL A 100 -17.84 -6.54 -7.34
CA VAL A 100 -17.99 -5.73 -8.54
C VAL A 100 -16.70 -4.95 -8.78
N THR A 101 -16.46 -4.58 -10.01
CA THR A 101 -15.24 -3.86 -10.42
C THR A 101 -15.56 -2.56 -11.11
N GLY A 102 -14.63 -1.62 -11.08
CA GLY A 102 -14.68 -0.36 -11.82
C GLY A 102 -13.32 -0.04 -12.43
N ASP A 103 -13.32 0.81 -13.46
CA ASP A 103 -12.11 1.35 -14.05
C ASP A 103 -11.92 2.80 -13.57
N THR A 104 -10.89 3.03 -12.77
CA THR A 104 -10.56 4.40 -12.32
C THR A 104 -9.94 5.25 -13.42
N GLN A 105 -9.43 4.65 -14.50
CA GLN A 105 -8.68 5.33 -15.57
C GLN A 105 -7.49 6.17 -15.05
N THR A 106 -7.04 5.93 -13.81
CA THR A 106 -6.08 6.77 -13.08
C THR A 106 -6.57 8.24 -12.93
N LYS A 107 -7.90 8.44 -12.93
CA LYS A 107 -8.57 9.76 -12.84
C LYS A 107 -9.55 9.81 -11.68
N SER A 108 -9.47 10.85 -10.86
CA SER A 108 -10.30 11.01 -9.68
C SER A 108 -11.79 11.02 -9.98
N ASP A 109 -12.21 11.71 -11.05
CA ASP A 109 -13.65 11.81 -11.42
C ASP A 109 -14.23 10.46 -11.86
N ALA A 110 -13.49 9.71 -12.71
CA ALA A 110 -13.89 8.37 -13.13
C ALA A 110 -13.96 7.41 -11.94
N ALA A 111 -12.98 7.48 -11.04
CA ALA A 111 -12.93 6.66 -9.84
C ALA A 111 -14.08 6.96 -8.88
N ARG A 112 -14.43 8.23 -8.66
CA ARG A 112 -15.59 8.62 -7.85
C ARG A 112 -16.90 8.11 -8.45
N ALA A 113 -17.06 8.25 -9.76
CA ALA A 113 -18.27 7.79 -10.45
C ALA A 113 -18.45 6.29 -10.35
N SER A 114 -17.38 5.50 -10.55
CA SER A 114 -17.43 4.04 -10.42
C SER A 114 -17.65 3.59 -8.98
N ALA A 115 -16.95 4.16 -8.00
CA ALA A 115 -17.15 3.85 -6.59
C ALA A 115 -18.58 4.16 -6.12
N LYS A 116 -19.12 5.32 -6.52
CA LYS A 116 -20.50 5.69 -6.23
C LYS A 116 -21.50 4.68 -6.80
N SER A 117 -21.30 4.23 -8.05
CA SER A 117 -22.15 3.22 -8.67
C SER A 117 -22.08 1.88 -7.91
N MET A 118 -20.88 1.43 -7.52
CA MET A 118 -20.73 0.20 -6.75
C MET A 118 -21.46 0.28 -5.39
N ILE A 119 -21.43 1.42 -4.73
CA ILE A 119 -22.10 1.60 -3.43
C ILE A 119 -23.62 1.68 -3.61
N GLU A 120 -24.10 2.54 -4.52
CA GLU A 120 -25.53 2.86 -4.63
C GLU A 120 -26.33 1.83 -5.42
N LYS A 121 -25.73 1.20 -6.43
CA LYS A 121 -26.43 0.24 -7.32
C LYS A 121 -26.11 -1.20 -7.01
N ASP A 122 -24.85 -1.49 -6.67
CA ASP A 122 -24.40 -2.87 -6.50
C ASP A 122 -24.32 -3.28 -5.03
N GLY A 123 -24.55 -2.35 -4.10
CA GLY A 123 -24.59 -2.64 -2.67
C GLY A 123 -23.23 -2.96 -2.06
N ALA A 124 -22.13 -2.47 -2.65
CA ALA A 124 -20.79 -2.70 -2.11
C ALA A 124 -20.67 -2.14 -0.69
N ILE A 125 -20.19 -2.98 0.22
CA ILE A 125 -20.02 -2.64 1.64
C ILE A 125 -18.63 -2.11 1.97
N MET A 126 -17.69 -2.37 1.08
CA MET A 126 -16.29 -1.91 1.17
C MET A 126 -15.80 -1.63 -0.24
N ILE A 127 -15.06 -0.54 -0.40
CA ILE A 127 -14.35 -0.23 -1.64
C ILE A 127 -12.87 -0.38 -1.39
N SER A 128 -12.18 -1.06 -2.30
CA SER A 128 -10.73 -1.23 -2.25
C SER A 128 -10.11 -0.96 -3.62
N GLY A 129 -8.83 -0.62 -3.63
CA GLY A 129 -8.08 -0.32 -4.85
C GLY A 129 -7.46 1.08 -4.81
N GLY A 130 -7.27 1.66 -6.00
CA GLY A 130 -6.68 2.98 -6.15
C GLY A 130 -5.60 3.02 -7.22
N SER A 131 -4.37 2.64 -6.91
CA SER A 131 -3.15 2.75 -7.73
C SER A 131 -2.79 4.18 -8.15
N SER A 132 -3.50 5.16 -7.62
CA SER A 132 -3.18 6.59 -7.75
C SER A 132 -3.59 7.26 -6.45
N SER A 133 -2.70 8.04 -5.88
CA SER A 133 -2.99 8.75 -4.63
C SER A 133 -4.06 9.83 -4.81
N GLY A 134 -4.15 10.45 -5.99
CA GLY A 134 -5.26 11.37 -6.30
C GLY A 134 -6.62 10.66 -6.32
N VAL A 135 -6.66 9.47 -6.89
CA VAL A 135 -7.84 8.58 -6.86
C VAL A 135 -8.17 8.17 -5.42
N ALA A 136 -7.18 7.73 -4.66
CA ALA A 136 -7.38 7.28 -3.27
C ALA A 136 -7.96 8.38 -2.39
N VAL A 137 -7.44 9.60 -2.44
CA VAL A 137 -7.96 10.75 -1.70
C VAL A 137 -9.43 11.02 -2.06
N ALA A 138 -9.75 11.00 -3.36
CA ALA A 138 -11.11 11.27 -3.83
C ALA A 138 -12.11 10.18 -3.41
N VAL A 139 -11.74 8.90 -3.56
CA VAL A 139 -12.61 7.77 -3.22
C VAL A 139 -12.73 7.62 -1.70
N GLN A 140 -11.65 7.86 -0.95
CA GLN A 140 -11.68 7.86 0.52
C GLN A 140 -12.69 8.88 1.08
N GLY A 141 -12.71 10.11 0.52
CA GLY A 141 -13.70 11.12 0.88
C GLY A 141 -15.12 10.67 0.56
N LEU A 142 -15.33 10.09 -0.63
CA LEU A 142 -16.64 9.54 -1.01
C LEU A 142 -17.12 8.43 -0.06
N CYS A 143 -16.24 7.50 0.29
CA CYS A 143 -16.56 6.40 1.19
C CYS A 143 -16.84 6.91 2.62
N GLN A 144 -16.10 7.90 3.11
CA GLN A 144 -16.39 8.58 4.38
C GLN A 144 -17.80 9.15 4.40
N ASP A 145 -18.20 9.88 3.35
CA ASP A 145 -19.51 10.48 3.23
C ASP A 145 -20.63 9.43 3.10
N ALA A 146 -20.37 8.34 2.40
CA ALA A 146 -21.32 7.26 2.18
C ALA A 146 -21.46 6.28 3.37
N GLY A 147 -20.55 6.32 4.34
CA GLY A 147 -20.53 5.37 5.45
C GLY A 147 -20.05 3.97 5.05
N VAL A 148 -19.05 3.90 4.19
CA VAL A 148 -18.45 2.65 3.66
C VAL A 148 -16.97 2.65 3.99
N ILE A 149 -16.40 1.49 4.30
CA ILE A 149 -14.96 1.34 4.48
C ILE A 149 -14.23 1.48 3.14
N PHE A 150 -13.12 2.22 3.15
CA PHE A 150 -12.18 2.30 2.05
C PHE A 150 -10.84 1.68 2.45
N MET A 151 -10.41 0.67 1.71
CA MET A 151 -9.09 0.05 1.84
C MET A 151 -8.23 0.49 0.67
N ALA A 152 -7.41 1.52 0.90
CA ALA A 152 -6.52 2.05 -0.13
C ALA A 152 -5.48 1.01 -0.54
N GLY A 153 -5.48 0.63 -1.80
CA GLY A 153 -4.55 -0.33 -2.39
C GLY A 153 -3.15 0.26 -2.60
N LEU A 154 -2.62 0.13 -3.79
CA LEU A 154 -1.33 0.73 -4.15
C LEU A 154 -1.46 2.25 -4.27
N THR A 155 -1.23 2.97 -3.19
CA THR A 155 -1.21 4.44 -3.13
C THR A 155 -0.13 4.90 -2.16
N HIS A 156 0.68 5.88 -2.51
CA HIS A 156 1.94 6.15 -1.82
C HIS A 156 2.10 7.58 -1.29
N SER A 157 1.18 8.51 -1.60
CA SER A 157 1.25 9.88 -1.07
C SER A 157 1.17 9.91 0.45
N ASN A 158 1.95 10.77 1.08
CA ASN A 158 1.82 11.07 2.50
C ASN A 158 0.42 11.63 2.84
N ASP A 159 -0.20 12.33 1.90
CA ASP A 159 -1.48 13.01 2.12
C ASP A 159 -2.63 12.05 2.43
N THR A 160 -2.63 10.82 1.87
CA THR A 160 -3.72 9.85 2.03
C THR A 160 -3.99 9.50 3.50
N THR A 161 -2.94 9.34 4.31
CA THR A 161 -3.00 9.11 5.75
C THR A 161 -2.43 10.29 6.55
N GLY A 162 -2.25 11.43 5.90
CA GLY A 162 -1.86 12.71 6.47
C GLY A 162 -3.04 13.69 6.47
N LYS A 163 -2.90 14.80 5.72
CA LYS A 163 -3.92 15.85 5.69
C LYS A 163 -5.29 15.40 5.17
N ASP A 164 -5.34 14.36 4.33
CA ASP A 164 -6.57 13.84 3.73
C ASP A 164 -7.11 12.56 4.41
N LYS A 165 -6.52 12.15 5.54
CA LYS A 165 -6.97 10.97 6.30
C LYS A 165 -8.45 11.04 6.68
N LYS A 166 -9.11 9.89 6.73
CA LYS A 166 -10.52 9.74 7.08
C LYS A 166 -10.71 8.52 7.97
N ALA A 167 -11.66 8.61 8.91
CA ALA A 167 -11.95 7.53 9.85
C ALA A 167 -12.44 6.24 9.17
N ASN A 168 -13.14 6.34 8.04
CA ASN A 168 -13.56 5.15 7.27
C ASN A 168 -12.48 4.62 6.31
N GLY A 169 -11.30 5.25 6.25
CA GLY A 169 -10.23 4.89 5.32
C GLY A 169 -9.01 4.29 6.01
N PHE A 170 -8.43 3.24 5.41
CA PHE A 170 -7.19 2.59 5.82
C PHE A 170 -6.26 2.46 4.63
N ARG A 171 -4.94 2.53 4.88
CA ARG A 171 -3.94 2.27 3.84
C ARG A 171 -2.95 1.21 4.27
N HIS A 172 -2.93 0.11 3.55
CA HIS A 172 -1.96 -0.98 3.75
C HIS A 172 -0.59 -0.65 3.17
N PHE A 173 -0.55 -0.01 2.02
CA PHE A 173 0.68 0.33 1.29
C PHE A 173 1.51 1.36 2.06
N PHE A 174 2.84 1.24 1.99
CA PHE A 174 3.75 2.22 2.59
C PHE A 174 3.63 3.59 1.89
N ASN A 175 4.17 4.64 2.49
CA ASN A 175 4.08 6.00 1.95
C ASN A 175 5.45 6.58 1.54
N ALA A 176 5.44 7.77 0.96
CA ALA A 176 6.62 8.43 0.44
C ALA A 176 7.69 8.71 1.50
N TYR A 177 7.28 9.04 2.73
CA TYR A 177 8.22 9.20 3.84
C TYR A 177 8.95 7.89 4.16
N MET A 178 8.20 6.79 4.24
CA MET A 178 8.76 5.47 4.54
C MET A 178 9.75 5.02 3.47
N SER A 179 9.46 5.26 2.20
CA SER A 179 10.39 4.96 1.10
C SER A 179 11.66 5.78 1.19
N ALA A 180 11.56 7.08 1.46
CA ALA A 180 12.70 7.96 1.61
C ALA A 180 13.58 7.58 2.82
N ALA A 181 12.96 7.26 3.95
CA ALA A 181 13.67 6.83 5.15
C ALA A 181 14.43 5.51 4.95
N ALA A 182 13.86 4.58 4.17
CA ALA A 182 14.54 3.31 3.85
C ALA A 182 15.66 3.51 2.79
N LEU A 183 15.44 4.38 1.81
CA LEU A 183 16.38 4.59 0.71
C LEU A 183 17.61 5.39 1.10
N ALA A 184 17.46 6.45 1.89
CA ALA A 184 18.54 7.38 2.14
C ALA A 184 19.83 6.72 2.67
N PRO A 185 19.81 5.81 3.65
CA PRO A 185 21.02 5.12 4.09
C PRO A 185 21.67 4.26 3.00
N VAL A 186 20.88 3.64 2.15
CA VAL A 186 21.37 2.82 1.02
C VAL A 186 22.00 3.71 -0.04
N LEU A 187 21.39 4.84 -0.36
CA LEU A 187 21.95 5.81 -1.31
C LEU A 187 23.26 6.41 -0.83
N GLU A 188 23.38 6.69 0.47
CA GLU A 188 24.64 7.15 1.07
C GLU A 188 25.73 6.08 0.93
N GLN A 189 25.41 4.84 1.23
CA GLN A 189 26.35 3.72 1.12
C GLN A 189 26.82 3.50 -0.32
N LEU A 190 25.90 3.60 -1.30
CA LEU A 190 26.22 3.34 -2.70
C LEU A 190 26.88 4.53 -3.39
N TYR A 191 26.44 5.73 -3.11
CA TYR A 191 26.78 6.92 -3.89
C TYR A 191 27.50 8.02 -3.10
N GLY A 192 27.59 7.90 -1.77
CA GLY A 192 28.21 8.90 -0.89
C GLY A 192 27.30 10.09 -0.58
N ALA A 193 27.84 11.01 0.22
CA ALA A 193 27.12 12.17 0.76
C ALA A 193 27.25 13.46 -0.09
N ASP A 194 28.10 13.46 -1.12
CA ASP A 194 28.34 14.63 -1.96
C ASP A 194 27.75 14.40 -3.36
N ARG A 195 26.44 14.63 -3.49
CA ARG A 195 25.71 14.46 -4.75
C ARG A 195 24.82 15.67 -5.05
N LYS A 196 24.55 15.88 -6.32
CA LYS A 196 23.63 16.91 -6.83
C LYS A 196 22.51 16.26 -7.60
N ALA A 197 21.29 16.35 -7.05
CA ALA A 197 20.11 15.67 -7.55
C ALA A 197 19.21 16.61 -8.38
N TYR A 198 18.79 16.14 -9.53
CA TYR A 198 17.74 16.72 -10.35
C TYR A 198 16.50 15.84 -10.26
N HIS A 199 15.35 16.40 -9.93
CA HIS A 199 14.11 15.68 -9.81
C HIS A 199 13.20 15.90 -11.02
N LEU A 200 12.63 14.82 -11.56
CA LEU A 200 11.44 14.86 -12.40
C LEU A 200 10.29 14.27 -11.61
N THR A 201 9.21 15.02 -11.48
CA THR A 201 8.16 14.76 -10.50
C THR A 201 6.79 14.77 -11.17
N ALA A 202 6.06 13.66 -11.09
CA ALA A 202 4.67 13.60 -11.56
C ALA A 202 3.81 14.64 -10.83
N ASP A 203 3.08 15.45 -11.59
CA ASP A 203 2.38 16.63 -11.08
C ASP A 203 1.03 16.28 -10.45
N TYR A 204 1.06 15.57 -9.33
CA TYR A 204 -0.09 15.29 -8.48
C TYR A 204 0.37 14.92 -7.06
N THR A 205 -0.56 14.71 -6.13
CA THR A 205 -0.27 14.58 -4.69
C THR A 205 0.84 13.58 -4.35
N TRP A 206 0.88 12.40 -5.00
CA TRP A 206 1.97 11.46 -4.74
C TRP A 206 3.32 12.02 -5.18
N GLY A 207 3.43 12.52 -6.40
CA GLY A 207 4.69 13.06 -6.91
C GLY A 207 5.22 14.16 -5.99
N TRP A 208 4.37 15.06 -5.54
CA TRP A 208 4.76 16.15 -4.64
C TRP A 208 5.31 15.64 -3.32
N THR A 209 4.58 14.71 -2.66
CA THR A 209 5.04 14.20 -1.36
C THR A 209 6.23 13.25 -1.48
N GLN A 210 6.37 12.52 -2.60
CA GLN A 210 7.54 11.70 -2.87
C GLN A 210 8.79 12.57 -3.06
N GLN A 211 8.70 13.60 -3.87
CA GLN A 211 9.80 14.54 -4.10
C GLN A 211 10.20 15.22 -2.79
N GLU A 212 9.26 15.75 -2.04
CA GLU A 212 9.51 16.38 -0.75
C GLU A 212 10.20 15.43 0.23
N SER A 213 9.72 14.19 0.33
CA SER A 213 10.26 13.19 1.25
C SER A 213 11.68 12.78 0.88
N ILE A 214 11.94 12.47 -0.40
CA ILE A 214 13.27 12.00 -0.82
C ILE A 214 14.27 13.16 -0.86
N ALA A 215 13.86 14.37 -1.22
CA ALA A 215 14.71 15.55 -1.14
C ALA A 215 15.14 15.83 0.29
N ALA A 216 14.20 15.88 1.24
CA ALA A 216 14.53 16.09 2.66
C ALA A 216 15.49 15.01 3.21
N ALA A 217 15.26 13.75 2.88
CA ALA A 217 16.10 12.65 3.33
C ALA A 217 17.52 12.70 2.73
N THR A 218 17.65 13.01 1.44
CA THR A 218 18.95 13.11 0.77
C THR A 218 19.70 14.39 1.13
N GLU A 219 19.03 15.51 1.32
CA GLU A 219 19.61 16.75 1.83
C GLU A 219 20.17 16.57 3.25
N ALA A 220 19.51 15.79 4.09
CA ALA A 220 20.01 15.43 5.41
C ALA A 220 21.33 14.61 5.36
N LEU A 221 21.60 13.92 4.26
CA LEU A 221 22.87 13.24 3.99
C LEU A 221 23.97 14.20 3.45
N GLY A 222 23.61 15.39 3.02
CA GLY A 222 24.50 16.36 2.39
C GLY A 222 24.33 16.50 0.88
N TRP A 223 23.34 15.87 0.27
CA TRP A 223 23.02 16.06 -1.15
C TRP A 223 22.44 17.45 -1.39
N GLU A 224 22.67 18.00 -2.57
CA GLU A 224 22.05 19.24 -3.04
C GLU A 224 20.92 18.92 -4.02
N THR A 225 19.73 19.49 -3.81
CA THR A 225 18.66 19.47 -4.80
C THR A 225 18.86 20.61 -5.79
N VAL A 226 19.29 20.29 -7.02
CA VAL A 226 19.59 21.28 -8.06
C VAL A 226 18.32 21.84 -8.68
N ASN A 227 17.34 20.98 -8.96
CA ASN A 227 16.07 21.36 -9.56
C ASN A 227 14.99 20.30 -9.30
N ASP A 228 13.72 20.73 -9.34
CA ASP A 228 12.55 19.88 -9.36
C ASP A 228 11.62 20.36 -10.48
N VAL A 229 11.40 19.53 -11.49
CA VAL A 229 10.54 19.83 -12.63
C VAL A 229 9.32 18.94 -12.59
N ARG A 230 8.16 19.57 -12.60
CA ARG A 230 6.87 18.89 -12.62
C ARG A 230 6.53 18.42 -14.02
N THR A 231 6.04 17.18 -14.15
CA THR A 231 5.64 16.57 -15.41
C THR A 231 4.20 16.10 -15.35
N PRO A 232 3.41 16.26 -16.43
CA PRO A 232 2.03 15.76 -16.44
C PRO A 232 1.99 14.24 -16.26
N LEU A 233 1.06 13.74 -15.44
CA LEU A 233 0.87 12.29 -15.26
C LEU A 233 0.51 11.58 -16.57
N ALA A 234 -0.16 12.27 -17.49
CA ALA A 234 -0.52 11.75 -18.80
C ALA A 234 0.64 11.78 -19.84
N ALA A 235 1.80 12.34 -19.49
CA ALA A 235 2.94 12.39 -20.41
C ALA A 235 3.46 10.98 -20.73
N THR A 236 3.76 10.76 -22.00
CA THR A 236 4.34 9.51 -22.53
C THR A 236 5.72 9.71 -23.15
N ASP A 237 6.08 10.93 -23.50
CA ASP A 237 7.39 11.33 -23.99
C ASP A 237 8.00 12.36 -23.02
N PHE A 238 9.16 12.03 -22.47
CA PHE A 238 9.90 12.85 -21.51
C PHE A 238 11.16 13.47 -22.09
N SER A 239 11.41 13.37 -23.40
CA SER A 239 12.63 13.83 -24.04
C SER A 239 12.94 15.31 -23.73
N SER A 240 11.91 16.18 -23.76
CA SER A 240 12.06 17.60 -23.44
C SER A 240 12.36 17.88 -21.99
N TYR A 241 11.99 16.98 -21.08
CA TYR A 241 12.28 17.07 -19.65
C TYR A 241 13.66 16.49 -19.30
N ILE A 242 14.12 15.48 -20.04
CA ILE A 242 15.41 14.83 -19.81
C ILE A 242 16.56 15.65 -20.40
N ALA A 243 16.40 16.25 -21.57
CA ALA A 243 17.47 16.97 -22.26
C ALA A 243 18.19 18.03 -21.39
N PRO A 244 17.52 18.83 -20.55
CA PRO A 244 18.18 19.80 -19.68
C PRO A 244 19.01 19.19 -18.55
N VAL A 245 18.79 17.94 -18.18
CA VAL A 245 19.42 17.30 -17.00
C VAL A 245 20.94 17.25 -17.12
N LEU A 246 21.46 16.88 -18.29
CA LEU A 246 22.92 16.75 -18.54
C LEU A 246 23.68 18.06 -18.38
N ASN A 247 23.03 19.20 -18.58
CA ASN A 247 23.64 20.53 -18.49
C ASN A 247 23.26 21.29 -17.20
N SER A 248 22.57 20.62 -16.27
CA SER A 248 22.08 21.22 -15.04
C SER A 248 23.12 21.34 -13.93
N GLY A 249 24.22 20.62 -14.04
CA GLY A 249 25.21 20.45 -12.96
C GLY A 249 24.86 19.29 -12.01
N ALA A 250 23.75 18.60 -12.23
CA ALA A 250 23.40 17.41 -11.47
C ALA A 250 24.25 16.19 -11.86
N ASP A 251 24.43 15.27 -10.93
CA ASP A 251 25.04 13.95 -11.13
C ASP A 251 24.13 12.78 -10.71
N VAL A 252 22.92 13.10 -10.26
CA VAL A 252 21.85 12.13 -9.99
C VAL A 252 20.53 12.62 -10.58
N LEU A 253 19.80 11.76 -11.26
CA LEU A 253 18.41 11.98 -11.64
C LEU A 253 17.52 11.15 -10.73
N ILE A 254 16.59 11.80 -10.03
CA ILE A 254 15.57 11.15 -9.23
C ILE A 254 14.25 11.21 -10.01
N LEU A 255 13.73 10.04 -10.37
CA LEU A 255 12.47 9.90 -11.08
C LEU A 255 11.35 9.62 -10.06
N ASN A 256 10.61 10.67 -9.69
CA ASN A 256 9.39 10.56 -8.90
C ASN A 256 8.22 10.25 -9.86
N HIS A 257 8.36 9.12 -10.57
CA HIS A 257 7.44 8.57 -11.55
C HIS A 257 7.13 7.12 -11.20
N TYR A 258 5.98 6.62 -11.62
CA TYR A 258 5.54 5.26 -11.37
C TYR A 258 4.84 4.64 -12.57
N GLY A 259 4.79 3.30 -12.61
CA GLY A 259 4.11 2.57 -13.68
C GLY A 259 4.65 2.90 -15.07
N GLY A 260 3.77 2.98 -16.06
CA GLY A 260 4.13 3.35 -17.43
C GLY A 260 4.79 4.72 -17.57
N ASN A 261 4.45 5.63 -16.67
CA ASN A 261 5.06 6.96 -16.58
C ASN A 261 6.58 6.85 -16.30
N MET A 262 6.98 6.00 -15.34
CA MET A 262 8.39 5.74 -15.05
C MET A 262 9.09 4.99 -16.19
N VAL A 263 8.45 3.96 -16.74
CA VAL A 263 9.03 3.20 -17.87
C VAL A 263 9.40 4.13 -19.02
N ASN A 264 8.53 5.06 -19.37
CA ASN A 264 8.78 6.04 -20.43
C ASN A 264 9.90 7.01 -20.08
N SER A 265 9.90 7.58 -18.87
CA SER A 265 10.93 8.55 -18.45
C SER A 265 12.31 7.90 -18.30
N LEU A 266 12.39 6.70 -17.76
CA LEU A 266 13.64 5.95 -17.67
C LEU A 266 14.18 5.59 -19.06
N THR A 267 13.31 5.14 -19.98
CA THR A 267 13.69 4.85 -21.36
C THR A 267 14.28 6.08 -22.05
N ASN A 268 13.65 7.24 -21.89
CA ASN A 268 14.19 8.48 -22.45
C ASN A 268 15.52 8.88 -21.78
N ALA A 269 15.66 8.73 -20.46
CA ALA A 269 16.91 9.01 -19.76
C ALA A 269 18.07 8.14 -20.28
N VAL A 270 17.84 6.85 -20.52
CA VAL A 270 18.83 5.94 -21.08
C VAL A 270 19.16 6.32 -22.54
N GLN A 271 18.16 6.66 -23.36
CA GLN A 271 18.36 7.11 -24.74
C GLN A 271 19.20 8.39 -24.84
N PHE A 272 19.07 9.30 -23.88
CA PHE A 272 19.90 10.52 -23.78
C PHE A 272 21.31 10.27 -23.20
N GLY A 273 21.63 9.03 -22.90
CA GLY A 273 22.97 8.63 -22.46
C GLY A 273 23.31 8.95 -20.99
N LEU A 274 22.30 9.15 -20.12
CA LEU A 274 22.53 9.46 -18.71
C LEU A 274 23.31 8.36 -17.99
N ARG A 275 23.13 7.10 -18.35
CA ARG A 275 23.83 5.96 -17.73
C ARG A 275 25.33 5.95 -17.98
N GLN A 276 25.79 6.52 -19.11
CA GLN A 276 27.20 6.63 -19.49
C GLN A 276 27.78 8.00 -19.16
N ALA A 277 26.94 8.93 -18.71
CA ALA A 277 27.37 10.29 -18.40
C ALA A 277 28.20 10.35 -17.12
N GLN A 278 29.07 11.35 -17.07
CA GLN A 278 29.79 11.74 -15.86
C GLN A 278 29.56 13.22 -15.60
N ALA A 279 29.41 13.57 -14.35
CA ALA A 279 29.27 14.95 -13.90
C ALA A 279 29.96 15.09 -12.53
N ASN A 280 30.56 16.26 -12.29
CA ASN A 280 31.26 16.55 -11.02
C ASN A 280 32.36 15.52 -10.68
N GLY A 281 32.96 14.88 -11.67
CA GLY A 281 33.96 13.81 -11.48
C GLY A 281 33.36 12.48 -11.02
N LYS A 282 32.06 12.28 -11.15
CA LYS A 282 31.32 11.09 -10.70
C LYS A 282 30.51 10.48 -11.83
N GLN A 283 30.27 9.18 -11.73
CA GLN A 283 29.29 8.49 -12.57
C GLN A 283 27.91 9.07 -12.31
N PHE A 284 27.16 9.35 -13.36
CA PHE A 284 25.76 9.78 -13.27
C PHE A 284 24.88 8.61 -12.84
N GLU A 285 24.02 8.84 -11.84
CA GLU A 285 23.14 7.80 -11.28
C GLU A 285 21.67 8.14 -11.49
N ILE A 286 20.83 7.11 -11.56
CA ILE A 286 19.37 7.25 -11.65
C ILE A 286 18.73 6.51 -10.49
N VAL A 287 17.84 7.18 -9.76
CA VAL A 287 17.10 6.64 -8.61
C VAL A 287 15.61 6.71 -8.89
N VAL A 288 14.91 5.63 -8.59
CA VAL A 288 13.45 5.54 -8.69
C VAL A 288 12.90 5.23 -7.30
N PRO A 289 12.48 6.23 -6.51
CA PRO A 289 12.11 6.02 -5.10
C PRO A 289 11.03 4.98 -4.88
N LEU A 290 9.98 4.98 -5.69
CA LEU A 290 8.95 3.94 -5.67
C LEU A 290 9.13 3.01 -6.88
N TYR A 291 9.38 1.74 -6.59
CA TYR A 291 9.73 0.71 -7.57
C TYR A 291 8.65 -0.37 -7.63
N SER A 292 8.61 -1.17 -8.68
CA SER A 292 7.81 -2.39 -8.74
C SER A 292 8.40 -3.39 -9.74
N GLU A 293 8.05 -4.65 -9.56
CA GLU A 293 8.40 -5.73 -10.48
C GLU A 293 7.80 -5.50 -11.87
N LEU A 294 6.59 -4.94 -11.95
CA LEU A 294 5.93 -4.63 -13.23
C LEU A 294 6.63 -3.50 -13.97
N MET A 295 7.11 -2.48 -13.25
CA MET A 295 7.95 -1.42 -13.83
C MET A 295 9.27 -1.99 -14.34
N ALA A 296 9.89 -2.91 -13.60
CA ALA A 296 11.11 -3.58 -14.02
C ALA A 296 10.91 -4.38 -15.30
N GLN A 297 9.80 -5.11 -15.42
CA GLN A 297 9.44 -5.83 -16.65
C GLN A 297 9.22 -4.87 -17.82
N GLY A 298 8.50 -3.77 -17.60
CA GLY A 298 8.26 -2.76 -18.64
C GLY A 298 9.54 -2.05 -19.10
N ALA A 299 10.47 -1.78 -18.22
CA ALA A 299 11.76 -1.15 -18.52
C ALA A 299 12.78 -2.11 -19.15
N GLY A 300 12.63 -3.41 -18.94
CA GLY A 300 13.55 -4.42 -19.46
C GLY A 300 14.99 -4.19 -19.01
N GLU A 301 15.96 -4.24 -19.91
CA GLU A 301 17.38 -4.05 -19.62
C GLU A 301 17.72 -2.64 -19.03
N ASN A 302 16.84 -1.67 -19.25
CA ASN A 302 17.05 -0.32 -18.72
C ASN A 302 16.97 -0.25 -17.20
N ILE A 303 16.44 -1.28 -16.54
CA ILE A 303 16.33 -1.32 -15.09
C ILE A 303 17.65 -1.66 -14.38
N ALA A 304 18.64 -2.21 -15.11
CA ALA A 304 19.91 -2.64 -14.54
C ALA A 304 20.57 -1.54 -13.70
N GLY A 305 20.95 -1.84 -12.47
CA GLY A 305 21.60 -0.91 -11.54
C GLY A 305 20.68 0.16 -10.93
N ILE A 306 19.42 0.25 -11.32
CA ILE A 306 18.47 1.23 -10.79
C ILE A 306 18.03 0.82 -9.38
N VAL A 307 18.17 1.75 -8.43
CA VAL A 307 17.83 1.55 -7.01
C VAL A 307 16.50 2.21 -6.69
N GLY A 308 15.70 1.56 -5.85
CA GLY A 308 14.45 2.08 -5.35
C GLY A 308 13.88 1.25 -4.22
N SER A 309 12.67 1.57 -3.76
CA SER A 309 12.01 0.85 -2.67
C SER A 309 10.73 0.19 -3.12
N GLN A 310 10.37 -0.89 -2.45
CA GLN A 310 9.14 -1.65 -2.64
C GLN A 310 8.44 -1.88 -1.30
N ASN A 311 7.12 -2.03 -1.37
CA ASN A 311 6.31 -2.43 -0.23
C ASN A 311 6.53 -3.90 0.16
N TRP A 312 6.85 -4.74 -0.81
CA TRP A 312 6.99 -6.17 -0.71
C TRP A 312 7.69 -6.72 -1.97
N ASP A 313 8.32 -7.88 -1.87
CA ASP A 313 8.90 -8.62 -2.99
C ASP A 313 8.53 -10.11 -2.87
N TRP A 314 8.26 -10.76 -3.98
CA TRP A 314 7.83 -12.17 -4.00
C TRP A 314 8.89 -13.16 -3.48
N LYS A 315 10.15 -12.72 -3.35
CA LYS A 315 11.27 -13.50 -2.78
C LYS A 315 11.48 -13.30 -1.28
N LEU A 316 10.70 -12.42 -0.66
CA LEU A 316 10.98 -11.88 0.67
C LEU A 316 11.13 -12.96 1.76
N GLU A 317 10.31 -14.03 1.74
CA GLU A 317 10.38 -15.12 2.70
C GLU A 317 11.66 -15.95 2.56
N ASN A 318 12.31 -15.92 1.39
CA ASN A 318 13.53 -16.67 1.09
C ASN A 318 14.81 -15.89 1.42
N GLU A 319 14.69 -14.62 1.81
CA GLU A 319 15.85 -13.82 2.21
C GLU A 319 16.48 -14.33 3.49
N LYS A 320 17.81 -14.25 3.56
CA LYS A 320 18.57 -14.73 4.70
C LYS A 320 18.17 -13.97 5.97
N GLY A 321 17.73 -14.71 6.98
CA GLY A 321 17.25 -14.14 8.24
C GLY A 321 15.83 -13.59 8.18
N ALA A 322 15.10 -13.88 7.10
CA ALA A 322 13.71 -13.49 6.96
C ALA A 322 12.85 -14.03 8.10
N ARG A 323 11.96 -13.17 8.59
CA ARG A 323 10.96 -13.47 9.62
C ARG A 323 9.54 -13.44 9.06
N TYR A 324 9.42 -13.65 7.77
CA TYR A 324 8.16 -13.49 7.04
C TYR A 324 7.52 -14.84 6.81
N THR A 325 6.21 -14.91 7.01
CA THR A 325 5.39 -16.08 6.68
C THR A 325 4.24 -15.66 5.78
N GLY A 326 3.83 -16.57 4.89
CA GLY A 326 2.74 -16.32 3.96
C GLY A 326 3.17 -15.84 2.58
N THR A 327 4.37 -15.30 2.40
CA THR A 327 4.89 -14.88 1.09
C THR A 327 4.89 -16.04 0.10
N ASN A 328 5.56 -17.13 0.43
CA ASN A 328 5.67 -18.29 -0.47
C ASN A 328 4.31 -18.94 -0.76
N ALA A 329 3.41 -19.00 0.22
CA ALA A 329 2.07 -19.52 0.04
C ALA A 329 1.27 -18.67 -0.97
N PHE A 330 1.36 -17.34 -0.86
CA PHE A 330 0.72 -16.43 -1.80
C PHE A 330 1.32 -16.53 -3.22
N VAL A 331 2.65 -16.51 -3.31
CA VAL A 331 3.36 -16.65 -4.59
C VAL A 331 2.97 -17.94 -5.30
N LYS A 332 2.87 -19.04 -4.55
CA LYS A 332 2.42 -20.33 -5.09
C LYS A 332 1.01 -20.26 -5.63
N SER A 333 0.04 -19.83 -4.81
CA SER A 333 -1.37 -19.73 -5.21
C SER A 333 -1.57 -18.83 -6.42
N PHE A 334 -0.95 -17.66 -6.40
CA PHE A 334 -1.03 -16.69 -7.50
C PHE A 334 -0.36 -17.24 -8.78
N GLY A 335 0.83 -17.81 -8.65
CA GLY A 335 1.58 -18.36 -9.77
C GLY A 335 0.91 -19.57 -10.42
N GLU A 336 0.31 -20.46 -9.64
CA GLU A 336 -0.46 -21.60 -10.15
C GLU A 336 -1.69 -21.15 -10.96
N LYS A 337 -2.33 -20.05 -10.54
CA LYS A 337 -3.49 -19.52 -11.23
C LYS A 337 -3.16 -18.69 -12.47
N TYR A 338 -2.15 -17.84 -12.38
CA TYR A 338 -1.88 -16.81 -13.41
C TYR A 338 -0.61 -17.05 -14.23
N GLY A 339 0.27 -17.96 -13.80
CA GLY A 339 1.48 -18.36 -14.54
C GLY A 339 2.70 -17.46 -14.35
N PHE A 340 2.67 -16.51 -13.41
CA PHE A 340 3.78 -15.61 -13.08
C PHE A 340 3.71 -15.17 -11.60
N PRO A 341 4.81 -14.69 -11.00
CA PRO A 341 4.78 -14.23 -9.61
C PRO A 341 3.98 -12.94 -9.46
N PRO A 342 3.34 -12.73 -8.28
CA PRO A 342 2.61 -11.50 -7.99
C PRO A 342 3.53 -10.32 -7.75
N SER A 343 3.05 -9.11 -8.07
CA SER A 343 3.70 -7.85 -7.72
C SER A 343 3.34 -7.39 -6.29
N GLN A 344 4.00 -6.33 -5.84
CA GLN A 344 3.64 -5.65 -4.58
C GLN A 344 2.21 -5.09 -4.60
N ALA A 345 1.69 -4.70 -5.76
CA ALA A 345 0.31 -4.26 -5.92
C ALA A 345 -0.67 -5.40 -5.62
N ALA A 346 -0.41 -6.57 -6.19
CA ALA A 346 -1.17 -7.78 -5.94
C ALA A 346 -1.13 -8.19 -4.46
N GLN A 347 0.06 -8.24 -3.86
CA GLN A 347 0.21 -8.61 -2.45
C GLN A 347 -0.57 -7.66 -1.52
N THR A 348 -0.45 -6.36 -1.73
CA THR A 348 -1.16 -5.36 -0.95
C THR A 348 -2.67 -5.56 -1.01
N CYS A 349 -3.22 -5.75 -2.20
CA CYS A 349 -4.66 -5.91 -2.40
C CYS A 349 -5.19 -7.23 -1.82
N TYR A 350 -4.43 -8.31 -1.96
CA TYR A 350 -4.76 -9.57 -1.30
C TYR A 350 -4.76 -9.44 0.23
N ALA A 351 -3.66 -8.93 0.79
CA ALA A 351 -3.47 -8.80 2.23
C ALA A 351 -4.57 -7.94 2.88
N GLN A 352 -4.84 -6.76 2.32
CA GLN A 352 -5.85 -5.87 2.90
C GLN A 352 -7.28 -6.42 2.78
N THR A 353 -7.58 -7.20 1.75
CA THR A 353 -8.88 -7.88 1.63
C THR A 353 -9.04 -8.94 2.71
N MET A 354 -7.99 -9.72 2.99
CA MET A 354 -7.98 -10.69 4.09
C MET A 354 -8.11 -10.00 5.45
N LEU A 355 -7.43 -8.87 5.65
CA LEU A 355 -7.52 -8.10 6.89
C LEU A 355 -8.91 -7.49 7.11
N TYR A 356 -9.55 -6.99 6.06
CA TYR A 356 -10.92 -6.53 6.15
C TYR A 356 -11.86 -7.66 6.59
N ALA A 357 -11.77 -8.82 5.93
CA ALA A 357 -12.58 -9.98 6.27
C ALA A 357 -12.33 -10.49 7.70
N ASP A 358 -11.06 -10.51 8.12
CA ASP A 358 -10.66 -10.84 9.49
C ASP A 358 -11.25 -9.87 10.51
N ALA A 359 -11.15 -8.57 10.24
CA ALA A 359 -11.67 -7.53 11.13
C ALA A 359 -13.18 -7.61 11.30
N VAL A 360 -13.92 -7.81 10.19
CA VAL A 360 -15.38 -8.06 10.24
C VAL A 360 -15.71 -9.27 11.11
N THR A 361 -14.96 -10.36 10.93
CA THR A 361 -15.20 -11.62 11.67
C THR A 361 -14.88 -11.44 13.16
N ARG A 362 -13.78 -10.79 13.51
CA ARG A 362 -13.44 -10.47 14.92
C ARG A 362 -14.43 -9.52 15.56
N ALA A 363 -14.90 -8.52 14.81
CA ALA A 363 -15.92 -7.58 15.29
C ALA A 363 -17.31 -8.23 15.43
N GLY A 364 -17.56 -9.34 14.73
CA GLY A 364 -18.87 -9.96 14.65
C GLY A 364 -19.91 -9.07 13.94
N SER A 365 -19.46 -8.14 13.11
CA SER A 365 -20.33 -7.15 12.46
C SER A 365 -19.70 -6.61 11.18
N PHE A 366 -20.55 -6.32 10.18
CA PHE A 366 -20.19 -5.57 8.98
C PHE A 366 -20.31 -4.04 9.16
N ASN A 367 -20.79 -3.57 10.32
CA ASN A 367 -20.86 -2.13 10.59
C ASN A 367 -19.47 -1.53 10.44
N PRO A 368 -19.29 -0.49 9.59
CA PRO A 368 -17.96 0.06 9.33
C PRO A 368 -17.25 0.55 10.59
N CYS A 369 -17.97 1.08 11.58
CA CYS A 369 -17.35 1.58 12.79
C CYS A 369 -16.87 0.46 13.71
N ALA A 370 -17.54 -0.69 13.73
CA ALA A 370 -17.03 -1.89 14.39
C ALA A 370 -15.78 -2.44 13.69
N VAL A 371 -15.74 -2.37 12.36
CA VAL A 371 -14.57 -2.78 11.56
C VAL A 371 -13.40 -1.83 11.81
N VAL A 372 -13.62 -0.52 11.88
CA VAL A 372 -12.59 0.47 12.24
C VAL A 372 -11.96 0.13 13.59
N GLU A 373 -12.77 -0.08 14.65
CA GLU A 373 -12.26 -0.47 15.97
C GLU A 373 -11.47 -1.79 15.95
N ALA A 374 -11.88 -2.74 15.11
CA ALA A 374 -11.20 -4.03 14.99
C ALA A 374 -9.88 -3.96 14.22
N LEU A 375 -9.69 -2.97 13.35
CA LEU A 375 -8.46 -2.75 12.58
C LEU A 375 -7.44 -1.90 13.34
N GLU A 376 -7.90 -0.92 14.12
CA GLU A 376 -7.01 0.02 14.81
C GLU A 376 -6.09 -0.67 15.82
N ASP A 377 -4.78 -0.45 15.67
CA ASP A 377 -3.71 -0.99 16.53
C ASP A 377 -3.72 -2.53 16.70
N TYR A 378 -4.42 -3.24 15.80
CA TYR A 378 -4.38 -4.69 15.77
C TYR A 378 -3.12 -5.16 15.05
N GLU A 379 -2.22 -5.80 15.79
CA GLU A 379 -1.03 -6.43 15.22
C GLU A 379 -1.38 -7.78 14.60
N PHE A 380 -0.96 -7.97 13.37
CA PHE A 380 -1.13 -9.22 12.65
C PHE A 380 0.17 -9.67 12.01
N ASP A 381 0.25 -10.96 11.71
CA ASP A 381 1.37 -11.60 11.03
C ASP A 381 0.84 -12.70 10.11
N GLY A 382 1.70 -13.22 9.22
CA GLY A 382 1.33 -14.29 8.32
C GLY A 382 0.78 -13.85 6.96
N LEU A 383 0.82 -12.55 6.66
CA LEU A 383 0.43 -11.99 5.36
C LEU A 383 1.63 -11.49 4.52
N GLY A 384 2.82 -11.97 4.83
CA GLY A 384 3.99 -11.84 3.97
C GLY A 384 4.92 -10.65 4.23
N ASN A 385 4.62 -9.76 5.20
CA ASN A 385 5.46 -8.61 5.55
C ASN A 385 6.01 -8.62 6.99
N GLY A 386 5.88 -9.75 7.70
CA GLY A 386 6.16 -9.79 9.13
C GLY A 386 5.10 -9.08 9.96
N PRO A 387 5.37 -8.83 11.25
CA PRO A 387 4.44 -8.13 12.13
C PRO A 387 4.05 -6.77 11.56
N THR A 388 2.74 -6.51 11.52
CA THR A 388 2.14 -5.39 10.80
C THR A 388 0.92 -4.89 11.56
N LEU A 389 0.70 -3.58 11.59
CA LEU A 389 -0.50 -2.99 12.19
C LEU A 389 -0.95 -1.73 11.44
N TYR A 390 -2.26 -1.45 11.51
CA TYR A 390 -2.81 -0.13 11.16
C TYR A 390 -2.86 0.74 12.43
N ARG A 391 -2.13 1.85 12.44
CA ARG A 391 -2.08 2.74 13.58
C ARG A 391 -3.40 3.51 13.75
N ALA A 392 -3.97 3.51 14.98
CA ALA A 392 -5.24 4.16 15.26
C ALA A 392 -5.26 5.67 14.96
N GLY A 393 -4.11 6.35 15.11
CA GLY A 393 -4.04 7.82 14.97
C GLY A 393 -4.18 8.33 13.54
N ASP A 394 -3.91 7.52 12.52
CA ASP A 394 -3.91 7.95 11.11
C ASP A 394 -4.29 6.86 10.10
N HIS A 395 -4.54 5.64 10.56
CA HIS A 395 -4.88 4.48 9.73
C HIS A 395 -3.80 4.08 8.70
N GLN A 396 -2.55 4.50 8.94
CA GLN A 396 -1.39 4.02 8.18
C GLN A 396 -0.95 2.65 8.68
N CYS A 397 -0.71 1.74 7.76
CA CYS A 397 -0.09 0.45 8.03
C CYS A 397 1.44 0.60 8.12
N PHE A 398 2.04 0.06 9.18
CA PHE A 398 3.49 0.03 9.38
C PHE A 398 4.02 -1.39 9.26
N LYS A 399 5.07 -1.55 8.47
CA LYS A 399 5.76 -2.81 8.19
C LYS A 399 7.16 -2.52 7.65
N ASP A 400 7.97 -3.56 7.51
CA ASP A 400 9.29 -3.45 6.90
C ASP A 400 9.20 -2.96 5.45
N VAL A 401 10.20 -2.23 5.01
CA VAL A 401 10.32 -1.69 3.64
C VAL A 401 11.49 -2.37 2.93
N VAL A 402 11.27 -2.77 1.70
CA VAL A 402 12.26 -3.46 0.87
C VAL A 402 12.97 -2.45 -0.04
N VAL A 403 14.30 -2.43 -0.01
CA VAL A 403 15.11 -1.68 -0.97
C VAL A 403 15.67 -2.65 -1.99
N VAL A 404 15.49 -2.34 -3.27
CA VAL A 404 15.86 -3.21 -4.39
C VAL A 404 16.76 -2.49 -5.38
N ARG A 405 17.48 -3.29 -6.16
CA ARG A 405 18.28 -2.82 -7.31
C ARG A 405 18.04 -3.72 -8.51
N GLY A 406 17.88 -3.13 -9.69
CA GLY A 406 17.79 -3.87 -10.95
C GLY A 406 19.02 -4.72 -11.21
N LYS A 407 18.83 -5.96 -11.61
CA LYS A 407 19.91 -6.90 -11.95
C LYS A 407 20.52 -6.56 -13.31
N GLU A 408 21.84 -6.67 -13.42
CA GLU A 408 22.56 -6.54 -14.70
C GLU A 408 22.30 -7.74 -15.63
N ASN A 409 22.23 -8.94 -15.05
CA ASN A 409 22.04 -10.19 -15.79
C ASN A 409 20.95 -11.02 -15.09
N PRO A 410 19.67 -10.74 -15.35
CA PRO A 410 18.57 -11.48 -14.76
C PRO A 410 18.54 -12.92 -15.31
N GLU A 411 18.20 -13.89 -14.47
CA GLU A 411 18.11 -15.30 -14.85
C GLU A 411 16.86 -15.60 -15.70
N ASN A 412 15.80 -14.82 -15.49
CA ASN A 412 14.54 -14.94 -16.24
C ASN A 412 13.79 -13.59 -16.26
N GLU A 413 12.70 -13.54 -16.99
CA GLU A 413 11.89 -12.32 -17.19
C GLU A 413 11.15 -11.81 -15.96
N PHE A 414 11.11 -12.55 -14.86
CA PHE A 414 10.43 -12.18 -13.63
C PHE A 414 11.40 -11.85 -12.49
N ASP A 415 12.62 -12.40 -12.50
CA ASP A 415 13.61 -12.17 -11.45
C ASP A 415 14.57 -11.03 -11.81
N LEU A 416 14.02 -9.83 -11.98
CA LEU A 416 14.70 -8.66 -12.51
C LEU A 416 15.40 -7.81 -11.47
N VAL A 417 15.09 -7.99 -10.19
CA VAL A 417 15.63 -7.18 -9.10
C VAL A 417 16.26 -8.05 -8.02
N GLU A 418 17.28 -7.51 -7.36
CA GLU A 418 17.84 -8.07 -6.13
C GLU A 418 17.38 -7.24 -4.93
N ILE A 419 17.12 -7.89 -3.80
CA ILE A 419 16.86 -7.22 -2.53
C ILE A 419 18.22 -6.78 -1.97
N VAL A 420 18.39 -5.47 -1.80
CA VAL A 420 19.62 -4.86 -1.27
C VAL A 420 19.55 -4.73 0.25
N GLU A 421 18.40 -4.35 0.76
CA GLU A 421 18.16 -4.13 2.19
C GLU A 421 16.67 -4.36 2.49
N VAL A 422 16.40 -4.88 3.68
CA VAL A 422 15.05 -4.86 4.27
C VAL A 422 15.11 -3.99 5.51
N THR A 423 14.53 -2.81 5.41
CA THR A 423 14.56 -1.82 6.48
C THR A 423 13.42 -2.11 7.47
N PRO A 424 13.73 -2.33 8.77
CA PRO A 424 12.71 -2.61 9.77
C PRO A 424 11.69 -1.47 9.92
N ALA A 425 10.45 -1.83 10.26
CA ALA A 425 9.34 -0.89 10.43
C ALA A 425 9.69 0.25 11.42
N GLU A 426 10.44 -0.04 12.47
CA GLU A 426 10.84 0.94 13.48
C GLU A 426 11.69 2.07 12.92
N GLN A 427 12.46 1.83 11.85
CA GLN A 427 13.31 2.83 11.20
C GLN A 427 12.54 3.72 10.22
N VAL A 428 11.35 3.33 9.82
CA VAL A 428 10.50 4.07 8.87
C VAL A 428 9.24 4.64 9.54
N THR A 429 9.05 4.37 10.81
CA THR A 429 7.94 4.90 11.60
C THR A 429 8.19 6.37 11.96
N TYR A 430 7.13 7.17 11.95
CA TYR A 430 7.11 8.59 12.30
C TYR A 430 5.96 8.89 13.26
N PRO A 431 6.04 9.95 14.07
CA PRO A 431 4.93 10.34 14.95
C PRO A 431 3.73 10.87 14.14
N VAL A 432 2.52 10.70 14.67
CA VAL A 432 1.27 11.13 14.00
C VAL A 432 1.29 12.62 13.63
N ASP A 433 1.95 13.44 14.45
CA ASP A 433 2.06 14.88 14.28
C ASP A 433 3.30 15.32 13.49
N HIS A 434 3.96 14.40 12.80
CA HIS A 434 5.11 14.73 11.97
C HIS A 434 4.74 15.81 10.93
N PRO A 435 5.57 16.85 10.71
CA PRO A 435 5.24 17.99 9.83
C PRO A 435 4.83 17.61 8.40
N MET A 436 5.41 16.57 7.81
CA MET A 436 5.04 16.09 6.46
C MET A 436 3.61 15.49 6.38
N PHE A 437 2.98 15.23 7.52
CA PHE A 437 1.64 14.68 7.64
C PHE A 437 0.66 15.65 8.29
N ALA A 438 1.12 16.87 8.57
CA ALA A 438 0.33 17.87 9.27
C ALA A 438 -0.90 18.30 8.49
N GLY A 439 -1.93 18.70 9.23
CA GLY A 439 -3.22 19.09 8.68
C GLY A 439 -4.22 17.93 8.62
N GLY A 440 -5.48 18.27 8.51
CA GLY A 440 -6.58 17.33 8.53
C GLY A 440 -6.77 16.62 9.87
N GLU A 441 -7.94 16.11 10.08
CA GLU A 441 -8.29 15.29 11.23
C GLU A 441 -8.80 13.94 10.73
N LEU A 442 -8.54 12.88 11.49
CA LEU A 442 -9.10 11.58 11.18
C LEU A 442 -10.63 11.63 11.19
N GLY A 443 -11.17 12.38 12.17
CA GLY A 443 -12.60 12.53 12.35
C GLY A 443 -13.24 11.31 13.02
N GLU A 444 -14.54 11.26 12.98
CA GLU A 444 -15.32 10.14 13.50
C GLU A 444 -15.75 9.21 12.37
N CYS A 445 -15.85 7.93 12.69
CA CYS A 445 -16.39 6.96 11.76
C CYS A 445 -17.85 7.30 11.43
N ASN A 446 -18.19 7.20 10.15
CA ASN A 446 -19.56 7.34 9.66
C ASN A 446 -20.10 5.94 9.30
N PRO A 447 -21.14 5.44 9.97
CA PRO A 447 -21.77 4.17 9.59
C PRO A 447 -22.71 4.30 8.38
N GLY A 448 -23.00 5.51 7.94
CA GLY A 448 -24.02 5.78 6.96
C GLY A 448 -25.44 5.75 7.54
N ALA A 449 -26.44 5.53 6.69
CA ALA A 449 -27.84 5.49 7.04
C ALA A 449 -28.52 4.22 6.52
#